data_69354f535af47b1c0035e648f48ad57d
#
_entry.id   69354f535af47b1c0035e648f48ad57d
#
_cell.length_a   1.000
_cell.length_b   1.000
_cell.length_c   1.000
_cell.angle_alpha   90.00
_cell.angle_beta   90.00
_cell.angle_gamma   90.00
#
_symmetry.space_group_name_H-M   'P 1'
#
loop_
_entity.id
_entity.type
_entity.pdbx_description
1 polymer ?
#
loop_
_entity_poly.entity_id
_entity_poly.type
_entity_poly.pdbx_seq_one_letter_code
_entity_poly.pdbx_strand_id
1 'polypeptide(L)' 'LMIETVIALLMYIGINLKEHVPYDSIGDCLKAKRLSERSSGSDGPRLECRPVKAKTEIWKEDGKKHILKIIED' A
#
# COMPACT_ATOMS: atom_id res chain seq x y z
N LEU A 1 2.19 -3.74 -17.73
CA LEU A 1 2.64 -2.49 -17.06
C LEU A 1 1.66 -1.37 -17.30
N MET A 2 1.18 -0.77 -16.23
CA MET A 2 0.28 0.38 -16.33
C MET A 2 0.74 1.46 -15.37
N ILE A 3 0.45 2.71 -15.73
CA ILE A 3 0.62 3.85 -14.82
C ILE A 3 -0.78 4.29 -14.44
N GLU A 4 -1.12 4.21 -13.17
CA GLU A 4 -2.47 4.51 -12.70
C GLU A 4 -2.44 5.02 -11.26
N THR A 5 -3.54 5.65 -10.86
CA THR A 5 -3.74 6.04 -9.46
C THR A 5 -4.40 4.87 -8.74
N VAL A 6 -3.78 4.41 -7.66
CA VAL A 6 -4.31 3.33 -6.84
C VAL A 6 -4.37 3.77 -5.38
N ILE A 7 -5.29 3.17 -4.63
CA ILE A 7 -5.30 3.35 -3.18
C ILE A 7 -4.22 2.41 -2.63
N ALA A 8 -3.31 2.94 -1.86
CA ALA A 8 -2.21 2.14 -1.32
C ALA A 8 -2.09 2.28 0.19
N LEU A 9 -1.76 1.17 0.83
CA LEU A 9 -1.33 1.16 2.22
C LEU A 9 0.18 1.34 2.22
N LEU A 10 0.63 2.43 2.82
CA LEU A 10 2.04 2.80 2.86
C LEU A 10 2.57 2.58 4.26
N MET A 11 3.68 1.89 4.38
CA MET A 11 4.33 1.60 5.65
C MET A 11 5.63 2.38 5.76
N TYR A 12 5.75 3.20 6.80
CA TYR A 12 6.94 4.00 7.05
C TYR A 12 7.64 3.59 8.33
N ILE A 13 8.95 3.59 8.29
CA ILE A 13 9.79 3.51 9.49
C ILE A 13 10.57 4.82 9.53
N GLY A 14 10.25 5.68 10.51
CA GLY A 14 10.74 7.06 10.52
C GLY A 14 10.19 7.79 9.30
N ILE A 15 11.07 8.37 8.49
CA ILE A 15 10.68 9.08 7.27
C ILE A 15 10.80 8.20 6.02
N ASN A 16 11.22 6.94 6.18
CA ASN A 16 11.47 6.05 5.05
C ASN A 16 10.28 5.16 4.74
N LEU A 17 9.84 5.19 3.49
CA LEU A 17 8.82 4.27 2.98
C LEU A 17 9.44 2.89 2.83
N LYS A 18 8.93 1.90 3.57
CA LYS A 18 9.46 0.53 3.55
C LYS A 18 8.64 -0.43 2.71
N GLU A 19 7.33 -0.31 2.75
CA GLU A 19 6.44 -1.20 2.01
C GLU A 19 5.22 -0.45 1.49
N HIS A 20 4.63 -0.99 0.43
CA HIS A 20 3.38 -0.49 -0.10
C HIS A 20 2.56 -1.64 -0.66
N VAL A 21 1.26 -1.60 -0.44
CA VAL A 21 0.33 -2.63 -0.91
C VAL A 21 -0.86 -1.94 -1.57
N PRO A 22 -1.21 -2.31 -2.82
CA PRO A 22 -2.38 -1.71 -3.46
C PRO A 22 -3.67 -2.35 -2.98
N TYR A 23 -4.74 -1.55 -2.90
CA TYR A 23 -6.08 -2.02 -2.57
C TYR A 23 -7.08 -1.44 -3.56
N ASP A 24 -8.20 -2.14 -3.73
CA ASP A 24 -9.24 -1.73 -4.67
C ASP A 24 -10.05 -0.53 -4.17
N SER A 25 -10.13 -0.36 -2.86
CA SER A 25 -10.89 0.74 -2.27
C SER A 25 -10.24 1.25 -0.99
N ILE A 26 -10.59 2.48 -0.63
CA ILE A 26 -10.10 3.08 0.62
C ILE A 26 -10.61 2.29 1.84
N GLY A 27 -11.82 1.75 1.76
CA GLY A 27 -12.37 0.93 2.83
C GLY A 27 -11.55 -0.32 3.12
N ASP A 28 -11.13 -1.01 2.07
CA ASP A 28 -10.28 -2.20 2.20
C ASP A 28 -8.92 -1.85 2.77
N CYS A 29 -8.35 -0.73 2.33
CA CYS A 29 -7.07 -0.25 2.84
C CYS A 29 -7.16 0.09 4.33
N LEU A 30 -8.20 0.79 4.74
CA LEU A 30 -8.40 1.17 6.15
C LEU A 30 -8.61 -0.04 7.04
N LYS A 31 -9.29 -1.08 6.54
CA LYS A 31 -9.47 -2.32 7.27
C LYS A 31 -8.11 -3.01 7.49
N ALA A 32 -7.30 -3.11 6.44
CA ALA A 32 -5.97 -3.70 6.55
C ALA A 32 -5.08 -2.90 7.50
N LYS A 33 -5.16 -1.58 7.43
CA LYS A 33 -4.42 -0.70 8.33
C LYS A 33 -4.77 -0.98 9.80
N ARG A 34 -6.07 -1.06 10.12
CA ARG A 34 -6.51 -1.33 11.48
C ARG A 34 -6.03 -2.68 11.99
N LEU A 35 -6.09 -3.70 11.14
CA LEU A 35 -5.63 -5.04 11.52
C LEU A 35 -4.13 -5.06 11.79
N SER A 36 -3.35 -4.36 10.97
CA SER A 36 -1.91 -4.25 11.16
C SER A 36 -1.55 -3.49 12.43
N GLU A 37 -2.26 -2.41 12.72
CA GLU A 37 -2.05 -1.62 13.93
C GLU A 37 -2.34 -2.43 15.19
N ARG A 38 -3.37 -3.27 15.16
CA ARG A 38 -3.69 -4.16 16.29
C ARG A 38 -2.58 -5.17 16.55
N SER A 39 -2.00 -5.71 15.48
CA SER A 39 -0.93 -6.70 15.59
C SER A 39 0.38 -6.10 16.08
N SER A 40 0.68 -4.88 15.65
CA SER A 40 1.96 -4.22 15.94
C SER A 40 1.98 -3.44 17.25
N GLY A 41 0.81 -3.04 17.75
CA GLY A 41 0.71 -2.18 18.92
C GLY A 41 1.19 -0.76 18.61
N SER A 42 1.50 0.01 19.66
CA SER A 42 1.88 1.41 19.53
C SER A 42 3.30 1.62 19.01
N ASP A 43 4.14 0.60 19.06
CA ASP A 43 5.53 0.68 18.62
C ASP A 43 5.74 0.25 17.16
N GLY A 44 4.65 -0.06 16.47
CA GLY A 44 4.72 -0.48 15.08
C GLY A 44 5.04 0.66 14.12
N PRO A 45 5.28 0.33 12.85
CA PRO A 45 5.54 1.34 11.84
C PRO A 45 4.32 2.21 11.60
N ARG A 46 4.54 3.42 11.08
CA ARG A 46 3.46 4.32 10.71
C ARG A 46 2.81 3.84 9.41
N LEU A 47 1.49 3.74 9.40
CA LEU A 47 0.73 3.29 8.26
C LEU A 47 -0.16 4.42 7.74
N GLU A 48 -0.26 4.54 6.43
CA GLU A 48 -1.14 5.51 5.80
C GLU A 48 -1.87 4.87 4.62
N CYS A 49 -3.15 5.23 4.45
CA CYS A 49 -3.93 4.86 3.28
C CYS A 49 -4.18 6.11 2.46
N ARG A 50 -3.71 6.13 1.22
CA ARG A 50 -3.96 7.28 0.34
C ARG A 50 -3.80 6.90 -1.13
N PRO A 51 -4.37 7.70 -2.04
CA PRO A 51 -4.17 7.47 -3.46
C PRO A 51 -2.74 7.85 -3.85
N VAL A 52 -2.11 7.01 -4.66
CA VAL A 52 -0.78 7.27 -5.20
C VAL A 52 -0.77 6.93 -6.68
N LYS A 53 0.06 7.64 -7.44
CA LYS A 53 0.27 7.33 -8.85
C LYS A 53 1.44 6.34 -8.93
N ALA A 54 1.20 5.21 -9.55
CA ALA A 54 2.17 4.11 -9.51
C ALA A 54 2.21 3.35 -10.83
N LYS A 55 3.36 2.72 -11.09
CA LYS A 55 3.47 1.69 -12.11
C LYS A 55 2.98 0.39 -11.50
N THR A 56 2.03 -0.26 -12.16
CA THR A 56 1.45 -1.51 -11.67
C THR A 56 1.54 -2.59 -12.72
N GLU A 57 1.47 -3.84 -12.26
CA GLU A 57 1.50 -5.01 -13.12
C GLU A 57 0.70 -6.13 -12.47
N ILE A 58 -0.04 -6.88 -13.29
CA ILE A 58 -0.74 -8.07 -12.79
C ILE A 58 0.19 -9.26 -12.97
N TRP A 59 0.54 -9.92 -11.88
CA TRP A 59 1.44 -11.06 -11.90
C TRP A 59 0.68 -12.36 -12.16
N LYS A 60 1.20 -13.17 -13.06
CA LYS A 60 0.60 -14.45 -13.39
C LYS A 60 0.60 -15.42 -12.22
N GLU A 61 1.58 -15.31 -11.35
CA GLU A 61 1.79 -16.22 -10.23
C GLU A 61 0.65 -16.19 -9.23
N ASP A 62 0.07 -15.03 -9.01
CA ASP A 62 -1.01 -14.88 -8.04
C ASP A 62 -2.26 -14.20 -8.61
N GLY A 63 -2.22 -13.73 -9.84
CA GLY A 63 -3.32 -13.03 -10.48
C GLY A 63 -3.63 -11.66 -9.87
N LYS A 64 -2.72 -11.12 -9.07
CA LYS A 64 -2.92 -9.87 -8.35
C LYS A 64 -2.12 -8.73 -8.93
N LYS A 65 -2.64 -7.51 -8.70
CA LYS A 65 -1.94 -6.30 -9.08
C LYS A 65 -0.85 -5.99 -8.06
N HIS A 66 0.34 -5.71 -8.56
CA HIS A 66 1.49 -5.32 -7.74
C HIS A 66 1.99 -3.95 -8.15
N ILE A 67 2.42 -3.16 -7.18
CA ILE A 67 3.05 -1.88 -7.44
C ILE A 67 4.53 -2.13 -7.69
N LEU A 68 5.00 -1.77 -8.87
CA LEU A 68 6.42 -1.86 -9.22
C LEU A 68 7.18 -0.65 -8.72
N LYS A 69 6.56 0.53 -8.79
CA LYS A 69 7.18 1.78 -8.38
C LYS A 69 6.10 2.82 -8.12
N ILE A 70 6.25 3.57 -7.05
CA ILE A 70 5.42 4.74 -6.78
C ILE A 70 6.06 5.92 -7.51
N ILE A 71 5.30 6.53 -8.43
CA ILE A 71 5.77 7.65 -9.22
C ILE A 71 5.54 8.95 -8.49
N GLU A 72 4.36 9.04 -7.84
CA GLU A 72 3.94 10.28 -7.21
C GLU A 72 2.94 9.95 -6.11
N ASP A 73 3.11 10.53 -4.94
CA ASP A 73 2.20 10.34 -3.82
C ASP A 73 1.66 11.68 -3.24
#